data_2944baa8fa5cd245eea32982ad1c2f8a
#
_entry.id   2944baa8fa5cd245eea32982ad1c2f8a
#
_cell.length_a   1.000
_cell.length_b   1.000
_cell.length_c   1.000
_cell.angle_alpha   90.00
_cell.angle_beta   90.00
_cell.angle_gamma   90.00
#
_symmetry.space_group_name_H-M   'P 1'
#
loop_
_entity.id
_entity.type
_entity.pdbx_description
1 polymer ?
#
loop_
_entity_poly.entity_id
_entity_poly.type
_entity_poly.pdbx_seq_one_letter_code
_entity_poly.pdbx_strand_id
1 'polypeptide(L)'
;MIAGSSGGHILPALAYINNLSLISDPNNILFITNEIGEKYLEKIESKKINKIILNSKNKFFFILNIFLKVSFVFLTNRKINLIGFGGFITTPILIISKLFNIFLLSFNKIYIHEQNVIYGLANQINYFIAKNAFISFPKENMRSKEILVGNFFMNNNKLIEKLDNTFINILLMGGSAGSLDLNNMMLKEIANFNKVYLKKTKFFIQIPESHLKILKKKYTDLIDNNNFVFFSFKYDLNLKEYDIILSRSGSGSINEILYYTNNVYFSPHLISRDQHQKFNLDYFLYHNMSQKNFFIPNKKNLPSQFYFNPLINPHSINKIICYTTR
;
A
#
# COMPACT_ATOMS: atom_id res chain seq x y z
N MET A 1 -12.04 -1.46 11.83
CA MET A 1 -11.38 -1.73 10.55
C MET A 1 -10.50 -2.95 10.67
N ILE A 2 -10.33 -3.72 9.60
CA ILE A 2 -9.63 -5.00 9.63
C ILE A 2 -8.62 -5.03 8.48
N ALA A 3 -7.34 -5.20 8.78
CA ALA A 3 -6.29 -5.37 7.78
C ALA A 3 -5.12 -6.18 8.35
N GLY A 4 -4.51 -7.03 7.54
CA GLY A 4 -3.36 -7.82 7.95
C GLY A 4 -2.55 -8.37 6.78
N SER A 5 -1.56 -9.18 7.08
CA SER A 5 -0.68 -9.92 6.17
C SER A 5 0.41 -9.11 5.48
N SER A 6 0.12 -7.92 4.96
CA SER A 6 1.12 -7.14 4.23
C SER A 6 0.84 -5.65 4.28
N GLY A 7 1.86 -4.84 4.03
CA GLY A 7 1.71 -3.39 3.94
C GLY A 7 0.71 -2.95 2.87
N GLY A 8 0.52 -3.72 1.80
CA GLY A 8 -0.47 -3.42 0.76
C GLY A 8 -1.91 -3.36 1.27
N HIS A 9 -2.25 -4.08 2.34
CA HIS A 9 -3.56 -4.03 2.99
C HIS A 9 -3.56 -3.09 4.20
N ILE A 10 -2.47 -3.07 4.95
CA ILE A 10 -2.36 -2.33 6.21
C ILE A 10 -2.25 -0.82 5.96
N LEU A 11 -1.42 -0.38 5.02
CA LEU A 11 -1.19 1.04 4.77
C LEU A 11 -2.45 1.80 4.32
N PRO A 12 -3.26 1.27 3.37
CA PRO A 12 -4.53 1.90 3.02
C PRO A 12 -5.50 1.98 4.21
N ALA A 13 -5.55 0.93 5.05
CA ALA A 13 -6.37 0.95 6.26
C ALA A 13 -5.92 2.05 7.24
N LEU A 14 -4.62 2.19 7.46
CA LEU A 14 -4.06 3.22 8.34
C LEU A 14 -4.26 4.63 7.77
N ALA A 15 -4.11 4.81 6.46
CA ALA A 15 -4.41 6.07 5.79
C ALA A 15 -5.90 6.46 5.96
N TYR A 16 -6.80 5.49 5.84
CA TYR A 16 -8.22 5.69 6.09
C TYR A 16 -8.50 6.05 7.56
N ILE A 17 -7.89 5.33 8.52
CA ILE A 17 -8.00 5.61 9.96
C ILE A 17 -7.52 7.02 10.29
N ASN A 18 -6.37 7.42 9.78
CA ASN A 18 -5.80 8.74 10.04
C ASN A 18 -6.75 9.86 9.61
N ASN A 19 -7.35 9.73 8.43
CA ASN A 19 -8.32 10.70 7.95
C ASN A 19 -9.65 10.65 8.72
N LEU A 20 -10.13 9.45 9.05
CA LEU A 20 -11.36 9.28 9.83
C LEU A 20 -11.22 9.89 11.23
N SER A 21 -10.05 9.77 11.86
CA SER A 21 -9.77 10.34 13.18
C SER A 21 -9.73 11.87 13.22
N LEU A 22 -9.72 12.55 12.06
CA LEU A 22 -9.84 14.01 11.98
C LEU A 22 -11.29 14.49 12.17
N ILE A 23 -12.27 13.62 11.86
CA ILE A 23 -13.70 13.98 11.84
C ILE A 23 -14.55 13.15 12.81
N SER A 24 -13.96 12.11 13.40
CA SER A 24 -14.63 11.20 14.34
C SER A 24 -13.78 11.03 15.60
N ASP A 25 -14.44 10.76 16.73
CA ASP A 25 -13.73 10.44 17.97
C ASP A 25 -12.88 9.16 17.76
N PRO A 26 -11.56 9.23 17.98
CA PRO A 26 -10.67 8.08 17.87
C PRO A 26 -11.07 6.88 18.75
N ASN A 27 -11.74 7.12 19.87
CA ASN A 27 -12.24 6.08 20.77
C ASN A 27 -13.31 5.19 20.13
N ASN A 28 -14.01 5.69 19.11
CA ASN A 28 -15.01 4.95 18.34
C ASN A 28 -14.38 4.16 17.18
N ILE A 29 -13.04 4.20 17.05
CA ILE A 29 -12.31 3.49 15.99
C ILE A 29 -11.60 2.29 16.60
N LEU A 30 -11.93 1.09 16.11
CA LEU A 30 -11.22 -0.14 16.44
C LEU A 30 -10.46 -0.67 15.23
N PHE A 31 -9.15 -0.89 15.38
CA PHE A 31 -8.32 -1.52 14.36
C PHE A 31 -7.94 -2.94 14.77
N ILE A 32 -8.37 -3.92 13.98
CA ILE A 32 -8.04 -5.33 14.18
C ILE A 32 -6.96 -5.72 13.17
N THR A 33 -5.81 -6.12 13.66
CA THR A 33 -4.65 -6.44 12.82
C THR A 33 -3.79 -7.55 13.45
N ASN A 34 -2.66 -7.88 12.81
CA ASN A 34 -1.65 -8.80 13.31
C ASN A 34 -0.34 -8.05 13.68
N GLU A 35 0.69 -8.78 14.11
CA GLU A 35 2.01 -8.22 14.46
C GLU A 35 2.60 -7.30 13.37
N ILE A 36 2.38 -7.63 12.10
CA ILE A 36 2.86 -6.79 10.99
C ILE A 36 2.16 -5.43 11.03
N GLY A 37 0.84 -5.42 11.21
CA GLY A 37 0.08 -4.18 11.31
C GLY A 37 0.41 -3.37 12.55
N GLU A 38 0.74 -4.02 13.66
CA GLU A 38 1.20 -3.36 14.88
C GLU A 38 2.51 -2.59 14.64
N LYS A 39 3.50 -3.22 13.99
CA LYS A 39 4.77 -2.56 13.61
C LYS A 39 4.56 -1.34 12.71
N TYR A 40 3.55 -1.35 11.85
CA TYR A 40 3.20 -0.19 11.04
C TYR A 40 2.51 0.91 11.86
N LEU A 41 1.64 0.53 12.82
CA LEU A 41 1.02 1.48 13.74
C LEU A 41 2.04 2.24 14.59
N GLU A 42 3.08 1.55 15.07
CA GLU A 42 4.15 2.16 15.87
C GLU A 42 4.97 3.19 15.09
N LYS A 43 5.12 2.99 13.79
CA LYS A 43 5.86 3.91 12.91
C LYS A 43 5.06 5.14 12.50
N ILE A 44 3.74 5.05 12.54
CA ILE A 44 2.85 6.17 12.26
C ILE A 44 2.50 6.77 13.61
N GLU A 45 2.83 8.04 13.84
CA GLU A 45 2.34 8.80 14.99
C GLU A 45 0.81 8.97 14.89
N SER A 46 0.09 7.84 14.91
CA SER A 46 -1.36 7.84 14.86
C SER A 46 -1.91 8.24 16.22
N LYS A 47 -3.01 9.01 16.20
CA LYS A 47 -3.81 9.26 17.40
C LYS A 47 -4.09 7.92 18.09
N LYS A 48 -4.14 7.90 19.42
CA LYS A 48 -4.51 6.70 20.19
C LYS A 48 -5.85 6.15 19.71
N ILE A 49 -5.81 5.05 18.99
CA ILE A 49 -7.00 4.29 18.56
C ILE A 49 -7.05 2.96 19.31
N ASN A 50 -8.24 2.44 19.49
CA ASN A 50 -8.40 1.11 20.04
C ASN A 50 -7.85 0.06 19.06
N LYS A 51 -7.07 -0.91 19.56
CA LYS A 51 -6.49 -1.97 18.73
C LYS A 51 -6.70 -3.36 19.32
N ILE A 52 -6.91 -4.33 18.44
CA ILE A 52 -6.85 -5.76 18.75
C ILE A 52 -5.76 -6.39 17.89
N ILE A 53 -4.73 -6.91 18.54
CA ILE A 53 -3.65 -7.61 17.86
C ILE A 53 -3.93 -9.11 17.93
N LEU A 54 -3.93 -9.75 16.76
CA LEU A 54 -4.20 -11.17 16.59
C LEU A 54 -2.91 -11.90 16.28
N ASN A 55 -2.37 -12.57 17.27
CA ASN A 55 -1.11 -13.28 17.17
C ASN A 55 -1.28 -14.72 17.65
N SER A 56 -0.75 -15.66 16.91
CA SER A 56 -0.53 -17.04 17.35
C SER A 56 0.40 -17.76 16.37
N LYS A 57 1.35 -18.52 16.90
CA LYS A 57 2.21 -19.40 16.09
C LYS A 57 1.46 -20.64 15.59
N ASN A 58 0.43 -21.08 16.29
CA ASN A 58 -0.38 -22.23 15.94
C ASN A 58 -1.67 -21.79 15.25
N LYS A 59 -1.98 -22.34 14.06
CA LYS A 59 -3.14 -21.98 13.25
C LYS A 59 -4.47 -22.20 13.98
N PHE A 60 -4.58 -23.29 14.74
CA PHE A 60 -5.80 -23.60 15.50
C PHE A 60 -6.06 -22.56 16.58
N PHE A 61 -5.05 -22.30 17.43
CA PHE A 61 -5.15 -21.27 18.46
C PHE A 61 -5.34 -19.87 17.89
N PHE A 62 -4.82 -19.63 16.70
CA PHE A 62 -5.04 -18.37 15.99
C PHE A 62 -6.52 -18.16 15.66
N ILE A 63 -7.18 -19.17 15.07
CA ILE A 63 -8.61 -19.13 14.74
C ILE A 63 -9.46 -19.01 16.01
N LEU A 64 -9.12 -19.76 17.05
CA LEU A 64 -9.82 -19.68 18.34
C LEU A 64 -9.69 -18.29 18.97
N ASN A 65 -8.50 -17.69 18.93
CA ASN A 65 -8.26 -16.34 19.44
C ASN A 65 -9.04 -15.27 18.66
N ILE A 66 -9.11 -15.41 17.32
CA ILE A 66 -9.99 -14.57 16.50
C ILE A 66 -11.41 -14.71 16.99
N PHE A 67 -11.92 -15.94 17.07
CA PHE A 67 -13.32 -16.20 17.45
C PHE A 67 -13.65 -15.58 18.82
N LEU A 68 -12.86 -15.83 19.83
CA LEU A 68 -13.12 -15.33 21.19
C LEU A 68 -13.09 -13.79 21.28
N LYS A 69 -11.99 -13.16 20.79
CA LYS A 69 -11.83 -11.72 20.88
C LYS A 69 -12.87 -10.97 20.04
N VAL A 70 -13.14 -11.44 18.83
CA VAL A 70 -14.07 -10.78 17.91
C VAL A 70 -15.52 -11.00 18.34
N SER A 71 -15.88 -12.21 18.81
CA SER A 71 -17.22 -12.47 19.35
C SER A 71 -17.52 -11.57 20.54
N PHE A 72 -16.57 -11.38 21.45
CA PHE A 72 -16.73 -10.44 22.56
C PHE A 72 -17.06 -9.01 22.08
N VAL A 73 -16.32 -8.53 21.07
CA VAL A 73 -16.59 -7.20 20.47
C VAL A 73 -17.99 -7.12 19.88
N PHE A 74 -18.47 -8.18 19.19
CA PHE A 74 -19.78 -8.17 18.54
C PHE A 74 -20.95 -8.33 19.53
N LEU A 75 -20.72 -8.98 20.65
CA LEU A 75 -21.71 -9.07 21.73
C LEU A 75 -21.85 -7.75 22.51
N THR A 76 -20.73 -7.09 22.78
CA THR A 76 -20.73 -5.81 23.51
C THR A 76 -21.16 -4.63 22.62
N ASN A 77 -20.93 -4.73 21.30
CA ASN A 77 -21.27 -3.68 20.35
C ASN A 77 -22.10 -4.26 19.20
N ARG A 78 -23.40 -4.30 19.40
CA ARG A 78 -24.36 -5.00 18.49
C ARG A 78 -24.56 -4.33 17.12
N LYS A 79 -24.03 -3.14 16.89
CA LYS A 79 -24.20 -2.38 15.64
C LYS A 79 -22.90 -1.68 15.26
N ILE A 80 -22.09 -2.33 14.41
CA ILE A 80 -20.78 -1.85 13.99
C ILE A 80 -20.70 -1.75 12.46
N ASN A 81 -20.00 -0.77 11.96
CA ASN A 81 -19.58 -0.70 10.56
C ASN A 81 -18.18 -1.31 10.42
N LEU A 82 -18.09 -2.46 9.74
CA LEU A 82 -16.85 -3.20 9.51
C LEU A 82 -16.33 -2.92 8.10
N ILE A 83 -15.06 -2.55 7.98
CA ILE A 83 -14.39 -2.42 6.69
C ILE A 83 -13.18 -3.34 6.68
N GLY A 84 -13.19 -4.35 5.78
CA GLY A 84 -12.08 -5.26 5.54
C GLY A 84 -11.22 -4.76 4.38
N PHE A 85 -9.92 -4.59 4.64
CA PHE A 85 -8.94 -4.15 3.63
C PHE A 85 -8.19 -5.33 2.97
N GLY A 86 -8.57 -6.57 3.29
CA GLY A 86 -7.93 -7.78 2.79
C GLY A 86 -6.91 -8.38 3.77
N GLY A 87 -6.23 -9.42 3.27
CA GLY A 87 -5.38 -10.26 4.09
C GLY A 87 -6.15 -11.39 4.77
N PHE A 88 -5.42 -12.43 5.19
CA PHE A 88 -6.01 -13.70 5.67
C PHE A 88 -6.86 -13.55 6.95
N ILE A 89 -6.61 -12.55 7.78
CA ILE A 89 -7.39 -12.32 9.00
C ILE A 89 -8.78 -11.71 8.73
N THR A 90 -8.96 -11.04 7.60
CA THR A 90 -10.19 -10.32 7.30
C THR A 90 -11.36 -11.28 7.09
N THR A 91 -11.16 -12.33 6.32
CA THR A 91 -12.24 -13.28 5.97
C THR A 91 -12.88 -13.95 7.19
N PRO A 92 -12.13 -14.59 8.13
CA PRO A 92 -12.77 -15.22 9.28
C PRO A 92 -13.53 -14.21 10.17
N ILE A 93 -13.02 -13.00 10.34
CA ILE A 93 -13.68 -11.97 11.12
C ILE A 93 -15.00 -11.53 10.49
N LEU A 94 -15.02 -11.31 9.17
CA LEU A 94 -16.24 -10.92 8.47
C LEU A 94 -17.26 -12.05 8.42
N ILE A 95 -16.83 -13.32 8.32
CA ILE A 95 -17.71 -14.49 8.42
C ILE A 95 -18.36 -14.57 9.81
N ILE A 96 -17.57 -14.44 10.88
CA ILE A 96 -18.10 -14.41 12.25
C ILE A 96 -19.15 -13.30 12.39
N SER A 97 -18.84 -12.09 11.92
CA SER A 97 -19.80 -10.98 11.95
C SER A 97 -21.10 -11.31 11.19
N LYS A 98 -20.98 -11.96 10.03
CA LYS A 98 -22.16 -12.37 9.25
C LYS A 98 -22.99 -13.41 9.98
N LEU A 99 -22.36 -14.39 10.64
CA LEU A 99 -23.06 -15.39 11.47
C LEU A 99 -23.79 -14.72 12.65
N PHE A 100 -23.15 -13.78 13.34
CA PHE A 100 -23.81 -13.01 14.41
C PHE A 100 -25.02 -12.25 13.91
N ASN A 101 -24.98 -11.68 12.71
CA ASN A 101 -26.14 -11.02 12.10
C ASN A 101 -27.27 -12.03 11.79
N ILE A 102 -26.92 -13.22 11.28
CA ILE A 102 -27.91 -14.26 10.96
C ILE A 102 -28.64 -14.74 12.22
N PHE A 103 -27.90 -14.91 13.32
CA PHE A 103 -28.49 -15.31 14.61
C PHE A 103 -29.09 -14.15 15.39
N LEU A 104 -29.21 -12.94 14.78
CA LEU A 104 -29.75 -11.72 15.39
C LEU A 104 -29.00 -11.25 16.66
N LEU A 105 -27.76 -11.70 16.83
CA LEU A 105 -26.88 -11.30 17.93
C LEU A 105 -26.24 -9.93 17.69
N SER A 106 -26.15 -9.52 16.42
CA SER A 106 -25.68 -8.19 16.02
C SER A 106 -26.35 -7.71 14.72
N PHE A 107 -26.17 -6.44 14.37
CA PHE A 107 -26.67 -5.79 13.15
C PHE A 107 -25.54 -5.06 12.42
N ASN A 108 -24.40 -5.73 12.26
CA ASN A 108 -23.21 -5.17 11.68
C ASN A 108 -23.37 -4.95 10.17
N LYS A 109 -22.88 -3.80 9.69
CA LYS A 109 -22.75 -3.56 8.24
C LYS A 109 -21.33 -3.92 7.81
N ILE A 110 -21.22 -4.79 6.81
CA ILE A 110 -19.95 -5.34 6.32
C ILE A 110 -19.60 -4.66 5.00
N TYR A 111 -18.43 -4.09 4.92
CA TYR A 111 -17.82 -3.47 3.74
C TYR A 111 -16.44 -4.06 3.50
N ILE A 112 -15.99 -4.03 2.24
CA ILE A 112 -14.61 -4.38 1.89
C ILE A 112 -14.00 -3.28 1.04
N HIS A 113 -12.68 -3.17 1.06
CA HIS A 113 -11.92 -2.33 0.16
C HIS A 113 -10.91 -3.18 -0.62
N GLU A 114 -10.97 -3.12 -1.95
CA GLU A 114 -9.99 -3.76 -2.83
C GLU A 114 -9.06 -2.71 -3.43
N GLN A 115 -7.78 -2.87 -3.14
CA GLN A 115 -6.74 -1.94 -3.56
C GLN A 115 -6.24 -2.23 -4.98
N ASN A 116 -6.32 -3.47 -5.42
CA ASN A 116 -5.79 -3.90 -6.71
C ASN A 116 -6.87 -3.89 -7.80
N VAL A 117 -6.44 -3.94 -9.05
CA VAL A 117 -7.33 -4.08 -10.22
C VAL A 117 -8.14 -5.37 -10.14
N ILE A 118 -7.49 -6.46 -9.71
CA ILE A 118 -8.14 -7.76 -9.49
C ILE A 118 -8.33 -8.02 -8.00
N TYR A 119 -9.44 -8.65 -7.66
CA TYR A 119 -9.70 -9.03 -6.27
C TYR A 119 -8.71 -10.07 -5.78
N GLY A 120 -8.07 -9.80 -4.63
CA GLY A 120 -7.37 -10.82 -3.87
C GLY A 120 -8.34 -11.88 -3.34
N LEU A 121 -7.84 -13.11 -3.12
CA LEU A 121 -8.65 -14.27 -2.70
C LEU A 121 -9.56 -13.96 -1.49
N ALA A 122 -9.03 -13.28 -0.48
CA ALA A 122 -9.82 -12.88 0.69
C ALA A 122 -11.02 -12.01 0.30
N ASN A 123 -10.79 -11.00 -0.54
CA ASN A 123 -11.85 -10.09 -0.97
C ASN A 123 -12.79 -10.70 -1.99
N GLN A 124 -12.35 -11.70 -2.77
CA GLN A 124 -13.27 -12.51 -3.60
C GLN A 124 -14.34 -13.21 -2.74
N ILE A 125 -13.91 -13.85 -1.64
CA ILE A 125 -14.81 -14.51 -0.70
C ILE A 125 -15.68 -13.47 0.03
N ASN A 126 -15.06 -12.42 0.53
CA ASN A 126 -15.73 -11.39 1.32
C ASN A 126 -16.76 -10.58 0.52
N TYR A 127 -16.62 -10.49 -0.81
CA TYR A 127 -17.58 -9.83 -1.68
C TYR A 127 -19.00 -10.35 -1.54
N PHE A 128 -19.15 -11.66 -1.37
CA PHE A 128 -20.49 -12.29 -1.24
C PHE A 128 -21.22 -11.86 0.04
N ILE A 129 -20.49 -11.66 1.13
CA ILE A 129 -21.07 -11.29 2.43
C ILE A 129 -21.10 -9.78 2.68
N ALA A 130 -20.33 -9.01 1.92
CA ALA A 130 -20.29 -7.56 2.04
C ALA A 130 -21.58 -6.91 1.52
N LYS A 131 -21.96 -5.80 2.16
CA LYS A 131 -23.01 -4.88 1.67
C LYS A 131 -22.53 -4.15 0.43
N ASN A 132 -21.34 -3.56 0.50
CA ASN A 132 -20.68 -2.91 -0.62
C ASN A 132 -19.18 -3.26 -0.65
N ALA A 133 -18.60 -3.18 -1.85
CA ALA A 133 -17.19 -3.33 -2.12
C ALA A 133 -16.64 -2.01 -2.68
N PHE A 134 -15.80 -1.37 -1.91
CA PHE A 134 -15.09 -0.17 -2.35
C PHE A 134 -13.89 -0.61 -3.20
N ILE A 135 -13.74 -0.05 -4.39
CA ILE A 135 -12.67 -0.42 -5.33
C ILE A 135 -11.79 0.78 -5.66
N SER A 136 -10.50 0.51 -5.82
CA SER A 136 -9.50 1.54 -6.11
C SER A 136 -9.42 1.90 -7.59
N PHE A 137 -9.67 0.95 -8.47
CA PHE A 137 -9.57 1.13 -9.91
C PHE A 137 -10.95 1.04 -10.57
N PRO A 138 -11.30 1.95 -11.48
CA PRO A 138 -12.52 1.84 -12.26
C PRO A 138 -12.50 0.58 -13.14
N LYS A 139 -13.67 0.04 -13.42
CA LYS A 139 -13.88 -1.10 -14.32
C LYS A 139 -14.95 -0.75 -15.32
N GLU A 140 -14.80 -1.23 -16.56
CA GLU A 140 -15.82 -1.06 -17.59
C GLU A 140 -17.17 -1.64 -17.15
N ASN A 141 -17.13 -2.82 -16.53
CA ASN A 141 -18.31 -3.51 -15.99
C ASN A 141 -18.19 -3.63 -14.47
N MET A 142 -18.71 -2.64 -13.76
CA MET A 142 -18.78 -2.68 -12.29
C MET A 142 -19.88 -3.65 -11.84
N ARG A 143 -19.55 -4.46 -10.84
CA ARG A 143 -20.54 -5.35 -10.19
C ARG A 143 -21.49 -4.52 -9.31
N SER A 144 -22.69 -5.04 -9.05
CA SER A 144 -23.77 -4.32 -8.34
C SER A 144 -23.41 -3.75 -6.97
N LYS A 145 -22.46 -4.37 -6.25
CA LYS A 145 -22.01 -3.91 -4.93
C LYS A 145 -20.74 -3.03 -4.99
N GLU A 146 -20.12 -2.88 -6.17
CA GLU A 146 -18.87 -2.12 -6.31
C GLU A 146 -19.14 -0.62 -6.33
N ILE A 147 -18.30 0.11 -5.61
CA ILE A 147 -18.29 1.57 -5.54
C ILE A 147 -16.86 2.04 -5.73
N LEU A 148 -16.62 2.83 -6.77
CA LEU A 148 -15.32 3.40 -7.03
C LEU A 148 -15.02 4.50 -6.02
N VAL A 149 -13.96 4.31 -5.25
CA VAL A 149 -13.51 5.28 -4.23
C VAL A 149 -12.06 5.72 -4.42
N GLY A 150 -11.26 4.96 -5.18
CA GLY A 150 -9.83 5.16 -5.30
C GLY A 150 -9.03 4.47 -4.20
N ASN A 151 -7.72 4.65 -4.21
CA ASN A 151 -6.83 4.11 -3.20
C ASN A 151 -6.57 5.13 -2.09
N PHE A 152 -6.15 4.65 -0.92
CA PHE A 152 -5.80 5.49 0.21
C PHE A 152 -4.29 5.46 0.41
N PHE A 153 -3.70 6.64 0.57
CA PHE A 153 -2.31 6.82 0.99
C PHE A 153 -2.23 7.97 1.99
N MET A 154 -1.14 7.99 2.75
CA MET A 154 -0.90 9.05 3.73
C MET A 154 -0.55 10.34 2.98
N ASN A 155 -1.35 11.38 3.17
CA ASN A 155 -1.04 12.69 2.60
C ASN A 155 -0.19 13.46 3.61
N ASN A 156 1.10 13.51 3.39
CA ASN A 156 2.02 14.22 4.27
C ASN A 156 2.39 15.57 3.64
N ASN A 157 1.68 16.61 4.06
CA ASN A 157 1.99 18.00 3.73
C ASN A 157 3.12 18.58 4.62
N LYS A 158 3.94 17.75 5.24
CA LYS A 158 5.07 18.27 6.01
C LYS A 158 6.06 18.94 5.05
N LEU A 159 6.46 20.17 5.38
CA LEU A 159 7.57 20.85 4.73
C LEU A 159 8.83 20.01 4.96
N ILE A 160 9.25 19.28 3.94
CA ILE A 160 10.46 18.48 3.97
C ILE A 160 11.56 19.30 3.32
N GLU A 161 12.77 19.19 3.84
CA GLU A 161 13.95 19.80 3.27
C GLU A 161 14.04 19.53 1.77
N LYS A 162 14.24 20.59 0.99
CA LYS A 162 14.49 20.44 -0.44
C LYS A 162 15.78 19.66 -0.65
N LEU A 163 15.75 18.73 -1.59
CA LEU A 163 16.95 18.03 -2.02
C LEU A 163 17.88 18.99 -2.76
N ASP A 164 19.16 18.64 -2.75
CA ASP A 164 20.18 19.42 -3.46
C ASP A 164 19.98 19.31 -4.99
N ASN A 165 19.61 20.41 -5.61
CA ASN A 165 19.33 20.49 -7.04
C ASN A 165 20.60 20.45 -7.91
N THR A 166 21.79 20.37 -7.33
CA THR A 166 23.05 20.18 -8.08
C THR A 166 23.18 18.74 -8.58
N PHE A 167 22.42 17.82 -8.00
CA PHE A 167 22.37 16.41 -8.37
C PHE A 167 21.05 16.05 -9.06
N ILE A 168 21.11 15.05 -9.93
CA ILE A 168 19.92 14.31 -10.37
C ILE A 168 19.55 13.34 -9.25
N ASN A 169 18.40 13.55 -8.61
CA ASN A 169 17.95 12.78 -7.46
C ASN A 169 17.08 11.61 -7.92
N ILE A 170 17.56 10.38 -7.77
CA ILE A 170 16.84 9.16 -8.16
C ILE A 170 16.41 8.41 -6.91
N LEU A 171 15.10 8.16 -6.79
CA LEU A 171 14.50 7.37 -5.71
C LEU A 171 14.22 5.94 -6.16
N LEU A 172 14.62 4.96 -5.36
CA LEU A 172 14.32 3.55 -5.55
C LEU A 172 13.44 3.01 -4.41
N MET A 173 12.22 2.57 -4.76
CA MET A 173 11.23 2.08 -3.81
C MET A 173 10.85 0.63 -4.07
N GLY A 174 11.16 -0.25 -3.14
CA GLY A 174 10.78 -1.68 -3.20
C GLY A 174 9.38 -1.99 -2.67
N GLY A 175 8.57 -0.96 -2.39
CA GLY A 175 7.33 -1.10 -1.62
C GLY A 175 7.58 -1.20 -0.10
N SER A 176 6.53 -1.37 0.68
CA SER A 176 6.59 -1.31 2.15
C SER A 176 7.51 -2.36 2.81
N ALA A 177 7.70 -3.50 2.17
CA ALA A 177 8.60 -4.57 2.63
C ALA A 177 10.02 -4.46 2.07
N GLY A 178 10.25 -3.55 1.12
CA GLY A 178 11.46 -3.52 0.31
C GLY A 178 11.50 -4.62 -0.74
N SER A 179 12.47 -4.55 -1.65
CA SER A 179 12.64 -5.54 -2.73
C SER A 179 14.11 -5.74 -3.03
N LEU A 180 14.68 -6.84 -2.50
CA LEU A 180 16.09 -7.16 -2.68
C LEU A 180 16.44 -7.38 -4.17
N ASP A 181 15.59 -8.05 -4.91
CA ASP A 181 15.75 -8.32 -6.33
C ASP A 181 15.72 -7.05 -7.18
N LEU A 182 14.77 -6.11 -6.91
CA LEU A 182 14.73 -4.81 -7.57
C LEU A 182 15.99 -3.99 -7.27
N ASN A 183 16.38 -3.92 -6.00
CA ASN A 183 17.56 -3.18 -5.58
C ASN A 183 18.85 -3.77 -6.20
N ASN A 184 18.97 -5.11 -6.23
CA ASN A 184 20.10 -5.78 -6.85
C ASN A 184 20.14 -5.56 -8.37
N MET A 185 19.00 -5.64 -9.05
CA MET A 185 18.90 -5.34 -10.48
C MET A 185 19.34 -3.91 -10.78
N MET A 186 18.87 -2.95 -9.99
CA MET A 186 19.19 -1.54 -10.17
C MET A 186 20.66 -1.23 -9.91
N LEU A 187 21.24 -1.76 -8.83
CA LEU A 187 22.67 -1.55 -8.55
C LEU A 187 23.55 -2.15 -9.63
N LYS A 188 23.16 -3.30 -10.21
CA LYS A 188 23.84 -3.90 -11.37
C LYS A 188 23.80 -2.96 -12.59
N GLU A 189 22.66 -2.34 -12.87
CA GLU A 189 22.55 -1.39 -13.98
C GLU A 189 23.33 -0.10 -13.70
N ILE A 190 23.24 0.43 -12.48
CA ILE A 190 24.00 1.63 -12.07
C ILE A 190 25.51 1.40 -12.19
N ALA A 191 26.01 0.21 -11.89
CA ALA A 191 27.42 -0.16 -12.06
C ALA A 191 27.91 -0.02 -13.51
N ASN A 192 26.99 -0.08 -14.49
CA ASN A 192 27.29 0.10 -15.91
C ASN A 192 27.09 1.55 -16.39
N PHE A 193 26.72 2.50 -15.51
CA PHE A 193 26.56 3.89 -15.90
C PHE A 193 27.90 4.56 -16.21
N ASN A 194 27.86 5.56 -17.09
CA ASN A 194 29.01 6.39 -17.34
C ASN A 194 29.40 7.15 -16.06
N LYS A 195 30.69 7.16 -15.73
CA LYS A 195 31.25 7.82 -14.52
C LYS A 195 30.87 9.29 -14.41
N VAL A 196 30.69 10.00 -15.52
CA VAL A 196 30.27 11.42 -15.53
C VAL A 196 28.85 11.55 -14.98
N TYR A 197 27.93 10.65 -15.38
CA TYR A 197 26.55 10.65 -14.85
C TYR A 197 26.50 10.21 -13.39
N LEU A 198 27.29 9.21 -13.00
CA LEU A 198 27.34 8.75 -11.61
C LEU A 198 27.73 9.89 -10.65
N LYS A 199 28.71 10.71 -11.01
CA LYS A 199 29.15 11.86 -10.19
C LYS A 199 28.09 12.94 -10.03
N LYS A 200 27.16 13.07 -10.99
CA LYS A 200 26.06 14.05 -11.00
C LYS A 200 24.74 13.49 -10.49
N THR A 201 24.72 12.24 -10.05
CA THR A 201 23.48 11.57 -9.61
C THR A 201 23.59 11.18 -8.15
N LYS A 202 22.52 11.40 -7.40
CA LYS A 202 22.34 10.94 -6.02
C LYS A 202 21.24 9.90 -5.97
N PHE A 203 21.56 8.74 -5.41
CA PHE A 203 20.66 7.59 -5.36
C PHE A 203 20.10 7.44 -3.96
N PHE A 204 18.79 7.51 -3.83
CA PHE A 204 18.04 7.29 -2.59
C PHE A 204 17.39 5.90 -2.65
N ILE A 205 17.82 4.99 -1.81
CA ILE A 205 17.37 3.59 -1.87
C ILE A 205 16.63 3.21 -0.60
N GLN A 206 15.34 2.94 -0.74
CA GLN A 206 14.51 2.38 0.31
C GLN A 206 14.81 0.88 0.46
N ILE A 207 15.37 0.48 1.58
CA ILE A 207 15.82 -0.90 1.80
C ILE A 207 15.76 -1.30 3.28
N PRO A 208 15.26 -2.50 3.61
CA PRO A 208 15.39 -3.06 4.95
C PRO A 208 16.87 -3.28 5.32
N GLU A 209 17.21 -3.09 6.58
CA GLU A 209 18.59 -3.23 7.06
C GLU A 209 19.22 -4.61 6.74
N SER A 210 18.41 -5.67 6.83
CA SER A 210 18.84 -7.03 6.47
C SER A 210 19.30 -7.16 5.02
N HIS A 211 18.64 -6.45 4.10
CA HIS A 211 19.01 -6.44 2.69
C HIS A 211 20.21 -5.52 2.42
N LEU A 212 20.34 -4.43 3.16
CA LEU A 212 21.44 -3.48 3.01
C LEU A 212 22.80 -4.14 3.23
N LYS A 213 22.94 -5.00 4.25
CA LYS A 213 24.18 -5.75 4.53
C LYS A 213 24.60 -6.62 3.35
N ILE A 214 23.63 -7.27 2.69
CA ILE A 214 23.88 -8.12 1.53
C ILE A 214 24.38 -7.29 0.34
N LEU A 215 23.70 -6.19 0.06
CA LEU A 215 24.02 -5.35 -1.09
C LEU A 215 25.32 -4.56 -0.91
N LYS A 216 25.60 -4.04 0.28
CA LYS A 216 26.88 -3.39 0.59
C LYS A 216 28.06 -4.33 0.33
N LYS A 217 27.99 -5.58 0.79
CA LYS A 217 29.04 -6.57 0.55
C LYS A 217 29.27 -6.85 -0.94
N LYS A 218 28.20 -6.83 -1.76
CA LYS A 218 28.26 -7.16 -3.19
C LYS A 218 28.70 -5.98 -4.06
N TYR A 219 28.40 -4.75 -3.67
CA TYR A 219 28.60 -3.53 -4.45
C TYR A 219 29.41 -2.48 -3.70
N THR A 220 30.39 -2.91 -2.88
CA THR A 220 31.20 -2.05 -2.03
C THR A 220 31.79 -0.87 -2.81
N ASP A 221 32.59 -1.14 -3.85
CA ASP A 221 33.26 -0.10 -4.63
C ASP A 221 32.29 0.89 -5.30
N LEU A 222 31.14 0.39 -5.76
CA LEU A 222 30.11 1.25 -6.35
C LEU A 222 29.50 2.17 -5.30
N ILE A 223 29.17 1.64 -4.13
CA ILE A 223 28.47 2.37 -3.06
C ILE A 223 29.41 3.39 -2.40
N ASP A 224 30.64 2.99 -2.10
CA ASP A 224 31.58 3.82 -1.34
C ASP A 224 32.14 4.98 -2.18
N ASN A 225 32.17 4.83 -3.51
CA ASN A 225 32.70 5.85 -4.42
C ASN A 225 31.64 6.75 -5.07
N ASN A 226 30.37 6.61 -4.70
CA ASN A 226 29.27 7.36 -5.31
C ASN A 226 28.23 7.84 -4.27
N ASN A 227 27.31 8.69 -4.72
CA ASN A 227 26.35 9.35 -3.85
C ASN A 227 25.12 8.46 -3.56
N PHE A 228 25.22 7.54 -2.60
CA PHE A 228 24.14 6.69 -2.17
C PHE A 228 23.62 7.07 -0.78
N VAL A 229 22.28 7.16 -0.65
CA VAL A 229 21.57 7.34 0.61
C VAL A 229 20.64 6.15 0.81
N PHE A 230 20.88 5.35 1.84
CA PHE A 230 20.03 4.21 2.20
C PHE A 230 19.15 4.57 3.38
N PHE A 231 17.87 4.18 3.30
CA PHE A 231 16.92 4.41 4.38
C PHE A 231 15.88 3.29 4.45
N SER A 232 15.34 3.06 5.63
CA SER A 232 14.21 2.15 5.82
C SER A 232 12.91 2.79 5.32
N PHE A 233 11.83 1.99 5.26
CA PHE A 233 10.52 2.49 4.86
C PHE A 233 10.11 3.74 5.65
N LYS A 234 9.75 4.81 4.95
CA LYS A 234 9.23 6.07 5.46
C LYS A 234 7.87 6.37 4.84
N TYR A 235 6.98 6.97 5.61
CA TYR A 235 5.65 7.40 5.15
C TYR A 235 5.63 8.82 4.61
N ASP A 236 6.64 9.61 4.95
CA ASP A 236 6.70 11.06 4.78
C ASP A 236 7.71 11.49 3.72
N LEU A 237 7.91 10.64 2.72
CA LEU A 237 8.74 11.01 1.58
C LEU A 237 8.05 12.07 0.73
N ASN A 238 8.74 13.18 0.47
CA ASN A 238 8.28 14.15 -0.51
C ASN A 238 8.64 13.67 -1.92
N LEU A 239 7.74 12.93 -2.55
CA LEU A 239 7.99 12.33 -3.86
C LEU A 239 8.21 13.36 -4.99
N LYS A 240 7.84 14.62 -4.79
CA LYS A 240 8.06 15.71 -5.76
C LYS A 240 9.51 16.16 -5.85
N GLU A 241 10.32 15.87 -4.84
CA GLU A 241 11.73 16.29 -4.79
C GLU A 241 12.65 15.40 -5.62
N TYR A 242 12.15 14.25 -6.08
CA TYR A 242 12.95 13.32 -6.88
C TYR A 242 12.72 13.54 -8.37
N ASP A 243 13.80 13.62 -9.13
CA ASP A 243 13.75 13.77 -10.58
C ASP A 243 13.25 12.51 -11.26
N ILE A 244 13.57 11.34 -10.70
CA ILE A 244 13.17 10.03 -11.21
C ILE A 244 12.81 9.10 -10.05
N ILE A 245 11.71 8.39 -10.16
CA ILE A 245 11.32 7.35 -9.21
C ILE A 245 11.29 5.99 -9.91
N LEU A 246 11.93 5.01 -9.28
CA LEU A 246 11.91 3.61 -9.70
C LEU A 246 11.18 2.81 -8.62
N SER A 247 10.09 2.13 -8.98
CA SER A 247 9.25 1.47 -7.98
C SER A 247 8.68 0.15 -8.44
N ARG A 248 8.30 -0.69 -7.46
CA ARG A 248 7.38 -1.81 -7.72
C ARG A 248 5.98 -1.26 -8.04
N SER A 249 5.24 -1.99 -8.89
CA SER A 249 3.88 -1.63 -9.31
C SER A 249 2.79 -2.14 -8.35
N GLY A 250 3.05 -2.04 -7.04
CA GLY A 250 1.98 -2.22 -6.04
C GLY A 250 0.93 -1.13 -6.19
N SER A 251 -0.33 -1.47 -5.95
CA SER A 251 -1.45 -0.53 -6.09
C SER A 251 -1.24 0.78 -5.30
N GLY A 252 -0.81 0.68 -4.03
CA GLY A 252 -0.48 1.86 -3.22
C GLY A 252 0.61 2.71 -3.85
N SER A 253 1.72 2.08 -4.29
CA SER A 253 2.85 2.80 -4.89
C SER A 253 2.47 3.49 -6.20
N ILE A 254 1.71 2.81 -7.08
CA ILE A 254 1.25 3.42 -8.34
C ILE A 254 0.43 4.68 -8.04
N ASN A 255 -0.59 4.55 -7.19
CA ASN A 255 -1.50 5.65 -6.89
C ASN A 255 -0.80 6.81 -6.17
N GLU A 256 0.03 6.50 -5.17
CA GLU A 256 0.76 7.52 -4.41
C GLU A 256 1.78 8.27 -5.27
N ILE A 257 2.63 7.55 -6.02
CA ILE A 257 3.65 8.18 -6.84
C ILE A 257 3.03 9.06 -7.92
N LEU A 258 2.04 8.54 -8.64
CA LEU A 258 1.38 9.26 -9.73
C LEU A 258 0.56 10.46 -9.26
N TYR A 259 0.17 10.49 -8.00
CA TYR A 259 -0.44 11.70 -7.40
C TYR A 259 0.57 12.86 -7.29
N TYR A 260 1.85 12.56 -7.08
CA TYR A 260 2.88 13.57 -6.86
C TYR A 260 3.74 13.86 -8.08
N THR A 261 4.04 12.86 -8.91
CA THR A 261 4.94 12.99 -10.06
C THR A 261 4.62 11.99 -11.17
N ASN A 262 4.97 12.37 -12.40
CA ASN A 262 4.87 11.52 -13.57
C ASN A 262 6.23 10.92 -13.98
N ASN A 263 7.32 11.32 -13.33
CA ASN A 263 8.66 10.84 -13.64
C ASN A 263 8.94 9.52 -12.91
N VAL A 264 8.24 8.46 -13.32
CA VAL A 264 8.30 7.16 -12.64
C VAL A 264 8.45 6.00 -13.62
N TYR A 265 9.19 4.99 -13.18
CA TYR A 265 9.33 3.70 -13.84
C TYR A 265 8.84 2.60 -12.90
N PHE A 266 7.94 1.77 -13.37
CA PHE A 266 7.42 0.65 -12.61
C PHE A 266 8.01 -0.67 -13.08
N SER A 267 8.46 -1.48 -12.12
CA SER A 267 8.93 -2.84 -12.33
C SER A 267 8.07 -3.82 -11.52
N PRO A 268 7.15 -4.57 -12.12
CA PRO A 268 6.31 -5.50 -11.40
C PRO A 268 7.14 -6.66 -10.84
N HIS A 269 6.73 -7.19 -9.69
CA HIS A 269 7.28 -8.44 -9.17
C HIS A 269 6.53 -9.60 -9.82
N LEU A 270 7.14 -10.22 -10.85
CA LEU A 270 6.48 -11.22 -11.70
C LEU A 270 6.16 -12.54 -10.97
N ILE A 271 6.91 -12.86 -9.91
CA ILE A 271 6.74 -14.09 -9.10
C ILE A 271 5.79 -13.84 -7.92
N SER A 272 5.20 -12.63 -7.82
CA SER A 272 4.24 -12.34 -6.75
C SER A 272 3.01 -13.23 -6.88
N ARG A 273 2.51 -13.72 -5.73
CA ARG A 273 1.26 -14.47 -5.66
C ARG A 273 0.16 -13.68 -6.34
N ASP A 274 -0.63 -14.35 -7.18
CA ASP A 274 -1.75 -13.79 -7.94
C ASP A 274 -1.38 -12.68 -8.96
N GLN A 275 -0.10 -12.43 -9.22
CA GLN A 275 0.40 -11.44 -10.19
C GLN A 275 -0.22 -10.03 -10.09
N HIS A 276 -0.70 -9.62 -8.92
CA HIS A 276 -1.37 -8.33 -8.72
C HIS A 276 -0.60 -7.14 -9.28
N GLN A 277 0.73 -7.12 -9.10
CA GLN A 277 1.57 -6.03 -9.57
C GLN A 277 1.59 -5.92 -11.10
N LYS A 278 1.57 -7.06 -11.79
CA LYS A 278 1.47 -7.08 -13.25
C LYS A 278 0.13 -6.53 -13.71
N PHE A 279 -0.98 -7.01 -13.15
CA PHE A 279 -2.32 -6.54 -13.53
C PHE A 279 -2.53 -5.05 -13.21
N ASN A 280 -1.99 -4.56 -12.10
CA ASN A 280 -2.04 -3.13 -11.78
C ASN A 280 -1.27 -2.30 -12.82
N LEU A 281 -0.09 -2.77 -13.24
CA LEU A 281 0.71 -2.10 -14.27
C LEU A 281 0.05 -2.17 -15.65
N ASP A 282 -0.45 -3.34 -16.05
CA ASP A 282 -1.12 -3.55 -17.34
C ASP A 282 -2.37 -2.65 -17.46
N TYR A 283 -3.16 -2.55 -16.37
CA TYR A 283 -4.29 -1.64 -16.30
C TYR A 283 -3.86 -0.17 -16.51
N PHE A 284 -2.82 0.25 -15.81
CA PHE A 284 -2.26 1.58 -15.93
C PHE A 284 -1.79 1.88 -17.36
N LEU A 285 -1.07 0.95 -17.98
CA LEU A 285 -0.56 1.10 -19.33
C LEU A 285 -1.69 1.12 -20.39
N TYR A 286 -2.72 0.30 -20.19
CA TYR A 286 -3.88 0.27 -21.07
C TYR A 286 -4.64 1.60 -21.10
N HIS A 287 -4.90 2.18 -19.94
CA HIS A 287 -5.62 3.44 -19.81
C HIS A 287 -4.79 4.68 -20.13
N ASN A 288 -3.47 4.55 -20.26
CA ASN A 288 -2.52 5.61 -20.62
C ASN A 288 -1.79 5.28 -21.93
N MET A 289 -2.53 4.88 -22.93
CA MET A 289 -2.04 4.29 -24.20
C MET A 289 -1.01 5.11 -24.99
N SER A 290 -0.75 6.35 -24.67
CA SER A 290 0.23 7.19 -25.38
C SER A 290 1.68 7.02 -24.89
N GLN A 291 1.92 6.30 -23.80
CA GLN A 291 3.26 6.22 -23.19
C GLN A 291 3.64 4.79 -22.81
N LYS A 292 4.27 4.10 -23.76
CA LYS A 292 4.90 2.79 -23.55
C LYS A 292 6.23 2.96 -22.84
N ASN A 293 6.23 3.05 -21.51
CA ASN A 293 7.46 3.07 -20.76
C ASN A 293 7.47 1.99 -19.69
N PHE A 294 7.89 0.81 -20.13
CA PHE A 294 8.36 -0.21 -19.22
C PHE A 294 9.75 0.18 -18.75
N PHE A 295 10.02 0.07 -17.46
CA PHE A 295 11.37 -0.03 -17.01
C PHE A 295 11.92 -1.40 -17.42
N ILE A 296 12.40 -1.47 -18.65
CA ILE A 296 13.49 -2.36 -19.03
C ILE A 296 14.72 -1.47 -18.92
N PRO A 297 15.73 -1.82 -18.12
CA PRO A 297 16.93 -1.01 -17.99
C PRO A 297 17.63 -0.94 -19.35
N ASN A 298 17.25 0.01 -20.18
CA ASN A 298 17.91 0.26 -21.43
C ASN A 298 18.47 1.69 -21.42
N LYS A 299 19.78 1.77 -21.58
CA LYS A 299 20.63 2.94 -21.46
C LYS A 299 20.23 4.16 -22.32
N LYS A 300 19.25 4.02 -23.24
CA LYS A 300 19.05 5.01 -24.31
C LYS A 300 17.79 5.85 -24.21
N ASN A 301 16.79 5.46 -23.43
CA ASN A 301 15.51 6.16 -23.43
C ASN A 301 15.03 6.46 -22.00
N LEU A 302 15.50 7.53 -21.42
CA LEU A 302 14.83 8.18 -20.30
C LEU A 302 13.65 8.98 -20.87
N PRO A 303 12.39 8.66 -20.58
CA PRO A 303 11.27 9.41 -21.09
C PRO A 303 11.15 10.75 -20.40
N SER A 304 10.83 11.76 -21.17
CA SER A 304 10.79 13.13 -20.72
C SER A 304 9.57 13.50 -19.87
N GLN A 305 8.44 12.85 -20.02
CA GLN A 305 7.23 13.12 -19.20
C GLN A 305 6.14 12.08 -19.41
N PHE A 306 5.42 11.73 -18.33
CA PHE A 306 4.17 10.98 -18.34
C PHE A 306 3.01 11.93 -18.08
N TYR A 307 2.03 11.98 -18.96
CA TYR A 307 0.74 12.63 -18.67
C TYR A 307 -0.24 11.60 -18.13
N PHE A 308 -0.67 11.76 -16.88
CA PHE A 308 -1.65 10.89 -16.26
C PHE A 308 -2.77 11.71 -15.64
N ASN A 309 -4.01 11.29 -15.94
CA ASN A 309 -5.18 11.79 -15.22
C ASN A 309 -5.27 10.94 -13.92
N PRO A 310 -5.03 11.50 -12.74
CA PRO A 310 -4.99 10.70 -11.53
C PRO A 310 -6.35 10.02 -11.30
N LEU A 311 -6.34 8.69 -11.29
CA LEU A 311 -7.45 7.87 -10.80
C LEU A 311 -7.73 8.10 -9.31
N ILE A 312 -7.00 9.00 -8.72
CA ILE A 312 -7.02 9.33 -7.30
C ILE A 312 -7.98 10.49 -7.11
N ASN A 313 -9.06 10.20 -6.43
CA ASN A 313 -9.93 11.23 -5.92
C ASN A 313 -9.54 11.52 -4.45
N PRO A 314 -9.00 12.72 -4.12
CA PRO A 314 -8.73 13.09 -2.73
C PRO A 314 -9.98 13.04 -1.85
N HIS A 315 -11.16 13.07 -2.45
CA HIS A 315 -12.45 12.89 -1.76
C HIS A 315 -12.87 11.42 -1.57
N SER A 316 -12.01 10.45 -1.93
CA SER A 316 -12.32 9.01 -1.81
C SER A 316 -12.69 8.59 -0.40
N ILE A 317 -12.02 9.15 0.60
CA ILE A 317 -12.28 8.90 2.01
C ILE A 317 -13.67 9.41 2.40
N ASN A 318 -14.03 10.62 1.98
CA ASN A 318 -15.34 11.22 2.27
C ASN A 318 -16.47 10.37 1.66
N LYS A 319 -16.27 9.77 0.48
CA LYS A 319 -17.27 8.85 -0.09
C LYS A 319 -17.50 7.64 0.80
N ILE A 320 -16.44 6.96 1.28
CA ILE A 320 -16.62 5.82 2.18
C ILE A 320 -17.32 6.24 3.47
N ILE A 321 -16.92 7.34 4.07
CA ILE A 321 -17.54 7.85 5.31
C ILE A 321 -19.04 8.06 5.11
N CYS A 322 -19.46 8.72 4.04
CA CYS A 322 -20.87 8.90 3.72
C CYS A 322 -21.65 7.57 3.60
N TYR A 323 -21.03 6.50 3.10
CA TYR A 323 -21.67 5.19 3.00
C TYR A 323 -21.69 4.40 4.32
N THR A 324 -20.69 4.58 5.17
CA THR A 324 -20.55 3.82 6.42
C THR A 324 -21.27 4.45 7.62
N THR A 325 -21.52 5.76 7.59
CA THR A 325 -22.21 6.49 8.66
C THR A 325 -23.74 6.56 8.48
N ARG A 326 -24.25 6.21 7.30
CA ARG A 326 -25.68 5.99 7.04
C ARG A 326 -26.06 4.53 7.30
#